data_577a9b192858ded277ed6f44bfddf1b9
#
_entry.id   577a9b192858ded277ed6f44bfddf1b9
#
_cell.length_a   1.000
_cell.length_b   1.000
_cell.length_c   1.000
_cell.angle_alpha   90.00
_cell.angle_beta   90.00
_cell.angle_gamma   90.00
#
_symmetry.space_group_name_H-M   'P 1'
#
loop_
_entity.id
_entity.type
_entity.pdbx_description
1 polymer ?
#
loop_
_entity_poly.entity_id
_entity_poly.type
_entity_poly.pdbx_seq_one_letter_code
_entity_poly.pdbx_strand_id
1 'polypeptide(L)'
;MPSIIAFHEQDTAAEYDHPREARRLDGNPLRTTWNHFTNDSGEVFSGVWACEKGSWRIEFGEREDEFFFVTEGRCRVIDEAGKAVEVGAGQSLVIPAGFKGVFEVIEPMKKHYVIVDRKAV
;
A
#
# COMPACT_ATOMS: atom_id res chain seq x y z
N MET A 1 12.90 6.39 25.29
CA MET A 1 12.21 7.68 25.01
C MET A 1 11.72 7.67 23.58
N PRO A 2 10.40 7.80 23.36
CA PRO A 2 9.88 7.89 21.99
C PRO A 2 10.43 9.10 21.25
N SER A 3 10.71 8.91 19.97
CA SER A 3 11.24 9.95 19.10
C SER A 3 10.29 10.19 17.93
N ILE A 4 10.23 11.44 17.47
CA ILE A 4 9.48 11.80 16.28
C ILE A 4 10.23 11.24 15.06
N ILE A 5 9.47 10.67 14.11
CA ILE A 5 10.01 10.13 12.87
C ILE A 5 9.58 11.05 11.72
N ALA A 6 10.55 11.70 11.09
CA ALA A 6 10.31 12.47 9.87
C ALA A 6 10.83 11.63 8.69
N PHE A 7 9.97 11.34 7.72
CA PHE A 7 10.30 10.43 6.61
C PHE A 7 11.54 10.87 5.84
N HIS A 8 11.66 12.17 5.55
CA HIS A 8 12.78 12.71 4.78
C HIS A 8 14.12 12.67 5.52
N GLU A 9 14.10 12.39 6.83
CA GLU A 9 15.30 12.29 7.65
C GLU A 9 15.71 10.84 7.91
N GLN A 10 14.95 9.88 7.39
CA GLN A 10 15.24 8.46 7.60
C GLN A 10 16.16 7.91 6.51
N ASP A 11 17.11 7.09 6.93
CA ASP A 11 18.01 6.37 6.02
C ASP A 11 17.54 4.92 5.91
N THR A 12 16.34 4.75 5.36
CA THR A 12 15.70 3.44 5.22
C THR A 12 16.09 2.81 3.91
N ALA A 13 16.59 1.58 3.96
CA ALA A 13 16.89 0.81 2.75
C ALA A 13 15.59 0.45 2.02
N ALA A 14 15.59 0.61 0.70
CA ALA A 14 14.46 0.21 -0.12
C ALA A 14 14.38 -1.32 -0.18
N GLU A 15 13.15 -1.84 -0.13
CA GLU A 15 12.85 -3.25 -0.37
C GLU A 15 12.07 -3.37 -1.66
N TYR A 16 12.37 -4.42 -2.44
CA TYR A 16 11.79 -4.61 -3.77
C TYR A 16 11.07 -5.94 -3.83
N ASP A 17 9.90 -5.95 -4.46
CA ASP A 17 9.19 -7.18 -4.75
C ASP A 17 8.30 -7.02 -5.98
N HIS A 18 7.63 -8.11 -6.34
CA HIS A 18 6.62 -8.16 -7.39
C HIS A 18 5.37 -8.84 -6.81
N PRO A 19 4.17 -8.58 -7.35
CA PRO A 19 3.01 -9.38 -6.98
C PRO A 19 3.29 -10.85 -7.24
N ARG A 20 2.76 -11.73 -6.41
CA ARG A 20 2.85 -13.17 -6.65
C ARG A 20 2.27 -13.52 -8.01
N GLU A 21 2.89 -14.43 -8.74
CA GLU A 21 2.45 -14.85 -10.07
C GLU A 21 0.96 -15.21 -10.09
N ALA A 22 0.49 -15.95 -9.09
CA ALA A 22 -0.91 -16.38 -8.99
C ALA A 22 -1.90 -15.23 -8.82
N ARG A 23 -1.44 -14.05 -8.42
CA ARG A 23 -2.30 -12.88 -8.21
C ARG A 23 -2.24 -11.88 -9.36
N ARG A 24 -1.28 -11.98 -10.24
CA ARG A 24 -1.09 -11.03 -11.34
C ARG A 24 -2.27 -11.07 -12.31
N LEU A 25 -2.70 -9.90 -12.75
CA LEU A 25 -3.73 -9.73 -13.77
C LEU A 25 -3.15 -9.06 -15.01
N ASP A 26 -2.38 -7.99 -14.85
CA ASP A 26 -1.73 -7.28 -15.95
C ASP A 26 -0.31 -6.91 -15.54
N GLY A 27 0.67 -7.36 -16.35
CA GLY A 27 2.07 -7.06 -16.13
C GLY A 27 2.68 -7.77 -14.92
N ASN A 28 3.90 -7.38 -14.63
CA ASN A 28 4.65 -7.82 -13.46
C ASN A 28 5.34 -6.61 -12.82
N PRO A 29 4.55 -5.69 -12.23
CA PRO A 29 5.09 -4.42 -11.78
C PRO A 29 6.08 -4.60 -10.63
N LEU A 30 7.20 -3.87 -10.70
CA LEU A 30 8.13 -3.76 -9.58
C LEU A 30 7.50 -2.85 -8.53
N ARG A 31 7.49 -3.32 -7.29
CA ARG A 31 7.04 -2.55 -6.13
C ARG A 31 8.25 -2.26 -5.26
N THR A 32 8.34 -1.03 -4.78
CA THR A 32 9.43 -0.57 -3.91
C THR A 32 8.83 -0.04 -2.62
N THR A 33 9.35 -0.49 -1.48
CA THR A 33 8.86 -0.08 -0.16
C THR A 33 9.99 0.50 0.67
N TRP A 34 9.75 1.69 1.23
CA TRP A 34 10.58 2.30 2.26
C TRP A 34 9.76 2.37 3.54
N ASN A 35 9.86 1.32 4.36
CA ASN A 35 9.10 1.27 5.61
C ASN A 35 9.85 2.03 6.69
N HIS A 36 9.50 3.29 6.90
CA HIS A 36 10.19 4.20 7.80
C HIS A 36 9.86 3.97 9.27
N PHE A 37 8.73 3.36 9.56
CA PHE A 37 8.29 3.19 10.95
C PHE A 37 7.51 1.88 11.12
N THR A 38 7.85 1.17 12.19
CA THR A 38 7.05 0.06 12.72
C THR A 38 6.99 0.28 14.23
N ASN A 39 5.79 0.24 14.81
CA ASN A 39 5.65 0.41 16.25
C ASN A 39 6.14 -0.82 17.03
N ASP A 40 6.26 -0.70 18.34
CA ASP A 40 6.86 -1.76 19.18
C ASP A 40 6.10 -3.09 19.11
N SER A 41 4.77 -3.04 18.98
CA SER A 41 3.97 -4.27 18.89
C SER A 41 4.03 -4.93 17.51
N GLY A 42 4.54 -4.22 16.49
CA GLY A 42 4.56 -4.72 15.12
C GLY A 42 3.18 -4.70 14.45
N GLU A 43 2.30 -3.82 14.91
CA GLU A 43 0.95 -3.70 14.38
C GLU A 43 0.73 -2.47 13.51
N VAL A 44 1.60 -1.46 13.61
CA VAL A 44 1.49 -0.24 12.82
C VAL A 44 2.74 -0.06 11.98
N PHE A 45 2.53 0.12 10.68
CA PHE A 45 3.60 0.31 9.69
C PHE A 45 3.33 1.59 8.92
N SER A 46 4.35 2.38 8.67
CA SER A 46 4.20 3.61 7.92
C SER A 46 5.46 3.90 7.10
N GLY A 47 5.25 4.36 5.87
CA GLY A 47 6.37 4.64 4.98
C GLY A 47 5.91 5.13 3.62
N VAL A 48 6.76 4.87 2.64
CA VAL A 48 6.54 5.27 1.25
C VAL A 48 6.58 4.02 0.38
N TRP A 49 5.71 3.97 -0.62
CA TRP A 49 5.62 2.85 -1.55
C TRP A 49 5.51 3.39 -2.98
N ALA A 50 6.26 2.78 -3.88
CA ALA A 50 6.22 3.11 -5.30
C ALA A 50 5.96 1.85 -6.11
N CYS A 51 5.30 2.00 -7.25
CA CYS A 51 4.94 0.87 -8.08
C CYS A 51 4.85 1.25 -9.55
N GLU A 52 5.35 0.37 -10.41
CA GLU A 52 5.18 0.46 -11.85
C GLU A 52 3.73 0.15 -12.26
N LYS A 53 3.36 0.49 -13.49
CA LYS A 53 2.04 0.17 -14.04
C LYS A 53 1.79 -1.33 -14.04
N GLY A 54 0.59 -1.73 -13.64
CA GLY A 54 0.16 -3.13 -13.61
C GLY A 54 -1.02 -3.32 -12.69
N SER A 55 -1.51 -4.56 -12.60
CA SER A 55 -2.63 -4.87 -11.71
C SER A 55 -2.53 -6.28 -11.15
N TRP A 56 -3.08 -6.47 -9.97
CA TRP A 56 -3.09 -7.76 -9.29
C TRP A 56 -4.23 -7.83 -8.29
N ARG A 57 -4.61 -9.07 -7.95
CA ARG A 57 -5.61 -9.30 -6.90
C ARG A 57 -4.99 -9.06 -5.53
N ILE A 58 -5.76 -8.42 -4.66
CA ILE A 58 -5.38 -8.20 -3.26
C ILE A 58 -6.40 -8.84 -2.33
N GLU A 59 -5.92 -9.28 -1.18
CA GLU A 59 -6.74 -9.84 -0.12
C GLU A 59 -6.16 -9.38 1.21
N PHE A 60 -6.91 -8.54 1.92
CA PHE A 60 -6.49 -8.04 3.23
C PHE A 60 -6.93 -8.98 4.33
N GLY A 61 -6.08 -9.13 5.35
CA GLY A 61 -6.44 -9.85 6.55
C GLY A 61 -7.63 -9.20 7.27
N GLU A 62 -8.32 -9.96 8.10
CA GLU A 62 -9.52 -9.50 8.81
C GLU A 62 -9.26 -8.39 9.82
N ARG A 63 -7.99 -8.12 10.15
CA ARG A 63 -7.58 -7.09 11.11
C ARG A 63 -6.65 -6.05 10.49
N GLU A 64 -6.50 -6.07 9.17
CA GLU A 64 -5.57 -5.21 8.45
C GLU A 64 -6.32 -4.11 7.72
N ASP A 65 -6.08 -2.85 8.12
CA ASP A 65 -6.56 -1.66 7.42
C ASP A 65 -5.38 -0.92 6.83
N GLU A 66 -5.56 -0.29 5.68
CA GLU A 66 -4.55 0.60 5.12
C GLU A 66 -5.16 1.93 4.73
N PHE A 67 -4.53 3.02 5.19
CA PHE A 67 -4.73 4.36 4.66
C PHE A 67 -3.56 4.70 3.76
N PHE A 68 -3.79 5.32 2.60
CA PHE A 68 -2.69 5.91 1.86
C PHE A 68 -3.07 7.23 1.18
N PHE A 69 -2.04 8.03 0.96
CA PHE A 69 -2.12 9.32 0.28
C PHE A 69 -1.19 9.25 -0.94
N VAL A 70 -1.74 9.49 -2.13
CA VAL A 70 -0.98 9.42 -3.38
C VAL A 70 -0.22 10.73 -3.59
N THR A 71 1.09 10.63 -3.82
CA THR A 71 1.94 11.78 -4.10
C THR A 71 2.27 11.91 -5.58
N GLU A 72 2.28 10.81 -6.32
CA GLU A 72 2.58 10.78 -7.76
C GLU A 72 1.76 9.67 -8.41
N GLY A 73 1.36 9.89 -9.66
CA GLY A 73 0.70 8.86 -10.46
C GLY A 73 -0.78 8.68 -10.11
N ARG A 74 -1.29 7.49 -10.43
CA ARG A 74 -2.72 7.21 -10.33
C ARG A 74 -2.97 5.72 -10.15
N CYS A 75 -3.92 5.37 -9.28
CA CYS A 75 -4.34 3.99 -9.09
C CYS A 75 -5.86 3.86 -8.99
N ARG A 76 -6.32 2.63 -9.09
CA ARG A 76 -7.72 2.27 -8.94
C ARG A 76 -7.81 1.03 -8.07
N VAL A 77 -8.72 1.04 -7.11
CA VAL A 77 -9.03 -0.11 -6.26
C VAL A 77 -10.45 -0.57 -6.59
N ILE A 78 -10.61 -1.84 -6.91
CA ILE A 78 -11.87 -2.40 -7.41
C ILE A 78 -12.30 -3.51 -6.46
N ASP A 79 -13.54 -3.42 -5.94
CA ASP A 79 -14.07 -4.46 -5.04
C ASP A 79 -14.65 -5.65 -5.82
N GLU A 80 -15.07 -6.69 -5.10
CA GLU A 80 -15.61 -7.91 -5.71
C GLU A 80 -16.92 -7.67 -6.47
N ALA A 81 -17.65 -6.60 -6.14
CA ALA A 81 -18.86 -6.22 -6.85
C ALA A 81 -18.58 -5.41 -8.11
N GLY A 82 -17.31 -5.08 -8.37
CA GLY A 82 -16.91 -4.31 -9.54
C GLY A 82 -16.94 -2.80 -9.33
N LYS A 83 -17.22 -2.33 -8.11
CA LYS A 83 -17.15 -0.90 -7.80
C LYS A 83 -15.69 -0.47 -7.73
N ALA A 84 -15.33 0.55 -8.48
CA ALA A 84 -13.96 1.07 -8.54
C ALA A 84 -13.89 2.46 -7.90
N VAL A 85 -12.80 2.68 -7.14
CA VAL A 85 -12.40 3.99 -6.64
C VAL A 85 -11.05 4.33 -7.22
N GLU A 86 -10.96 5.45 -7.93
CA GLU A 86 -9.72 5.91 -8.55
C GLU A 86 -9.20 7.13 -7.79
N VAL A 87 -7.88 7.13 -7.48
CA VAL A 87 -7.21 8.24 -6.82
C VAL A 87 -5.91 8.58 -7.54
N GLY A 88 -5.60 9.86 -7.60
CA GLY A 88 -4.36 10.40 -8.14
C GLY A 88 -3.65 11.28 -7.11
N ALA A 89 -2.57 11.95 -7.56
CA ALA A 89 -1.76 12.81 -6.69
C ALA A 89 -2.63 13.82 -5.92
N GLY A 90 -2.40 13.89 -4.61
CA GLY A 90 -3.16 14.75 -3.70
C GLY A 90 -4.42 14.14 -3.13
N GLN A 91 -4.73 12.88 -3.46
CA GLN A 91 -5.93 12.19 -3.02
C GLN A 91 -5.59 10.97 -2.16
N SER A 92 -6.54 10.57 -1.33
CA SER A 92 -6.35 9.49 -0.36
C SER A 92 -7.49 8.48 -0.44
N LEU A 93 -7.24 7.27 0.03
CA LEU A 93 -8.29 6.30 0.28
C LEU A 93 -7.94 5.36 1.43
N VAL A 94 -8.93 4.66 1.92
CA VAL A 94 -8.77 3.59 2.91
C VAL A 94 -9.20 2.28 2.28
N ILE A 95 -8.35 1.26 2.42
CA ILE A 95 -8.72 -0.12 2.13
C ILE A 95 -9.01 -0.77 3.49
N PRO A 96 -10.27 -1.13 3.76
CA PRO A 96 -10.63 -1.66 5.07
C PRO A 96 -10.27 -3.13 5.24
N ALA A 97 -10.20 -3.55 6.49
CA ALA A 97 -9.91 -4.94 6.86
C ALA A 97 -10.85 -5.93 6.17
N GLY A 98 -10.30 -7.05 5.74
CA GLY A 98 -11.05 -8.10 5.06
C GLY A 98 -11.35 -7.80 3.59
N PHE A 99 -10.83 -6.72 3.05
CA PHE A 99 -11.07 -6.34 1.66
C PHE A 99 -10.52 -7.38 0.70
N LYS A 100 -11.30 -7.72 -0.32
CA LYS A 100 -10.86 -8.55 -1.46
C LYS A 100 -11.23 -7.84 -2.75
N GLY A 101 -10.28 -7.76 -3.66
CA GLY A 101 -10.50 -7.09 -4.93
C GLY A 101 -9.23 -6.98 -5.74
N VAL A 102 -9.12 -5.89 -6.49
CA VAL A 102 -8.02 -5.64 -7.42
C VAL A 102 -7.37 -4.30 -7.10
N PHE A 103 -6.04 -4.27 -7.08
CA PHE A 103 -5.26 -3.04 -7.08
C PHE A 103 -4.71 -2.84 -8.49
N GLU A 104 -5.01 -1.71 -9.09
CA GLU A 104 -4.54 -1.36 -10.42
C GLU A 104 -3.73 -0.07 -10.37
N VAL A 105 -2.47 -0.14 -10.80
CA VAL A 105 -1.63 1.05 -11.00
C VAL A 105 -1.81 1.48 -12.46
N ILE A 106 -2.51 2.58 -12.66
CA ILE A 106 -2.85 3.12 -14.00
C ILE A 106 -1.63 3.85 -14.58
N GLU A 107 -0.99 4.66 -13.74
CA GLU A 107 0.26 5.36 -14.05
C GLU A 107 1.25 5.06 -12.94
N PRO A 108 2.55 4.90 -13.23
CA PRO A 108 3.54 4.67 -12.18
C PRO A 108 3.31 5.62 -11.01
N MET A 109 3.23 5.08 -9.80
CA MET A 109 2.75 5.85 -8.67
C MET A 109 3.69 5.79 -7.48
N LYS A 110 3.51 6.76 -6.59
CA LYS A 110 4.12 6.79 -5.26
C LYS A 110 3.06 7.22 -4.26
N LYS A 111 3.07 6.61 -3.09
CA LYS A 111 2.13 6.93 -2.01
C LYS A 111 2.82 6.89 -0.66
N HIS A 112 2.28 7.65 0.30
CA HIS A 112 2.57 7.47 1.73
C HIS A 112 1.49 6.58 2.30
N TYR A 113 1.87 5.57 3.08
CA TYR A 113 0.94 4.60 3.64
C TYR A 113 1.01 4.54 5.16
N VAL A 114 -0.10 4.17 5.76
CA VAL A 114 -0.19 3.70 7.14
C VAL A 114 -0.98 2.40 7.11
N ILE A 115 -0.36 1.33 7.57
CA ILE A 115 -1.01 0.03 7.71
C ILE A 115 -1.15 -0.27 9.19
N VAL A 116 -2.36 -0.67 9.58
CA VAL A 116 -2.62 -1.18 10.93
C VAL A 116 -3.04 -2.64 10.78
N ASP A 117 -2.21 -3.54 11.28
CA ASP A 117 -2.47 -4.99 11.23
C ASP A 117 -2.56 -5.50 12.66
N ARG A 118 -3.77 -5.45 13.20
CA ARG A 118 -4.01 -5.78 14.60
C ARG A 118 -3.85 -7.27 14.83
N LYS A 119 -3.16 -7.62 15.91
CA LYS A 119 -2.95 -9.01 16.30
C LYS A 119 -4.22 -9.60 16.89
N ALA A 120 -4.35 -10.91 16.79
CA ALA A 120 -5.44 -11.63 17.45
C ALA A 120 -5.32 -11.46 18.97
N VAL A 121 -6.45 -11.28 19.62
CA VAL A 121 -6.56 -11.15 21.07
C VAL A 121 -6.53 -12.53 21.71
#